data_76d8c95698e57602f0ed0fac00ca0959
#
_entry.id   76d8c95698e57602f0ed0fac00ca0959
#
_cell.length_a   1.000
_cell.length_b   1.000
_cell.length_c   1.000
_cell.angle_alpha   90.00
_cell.angle_beta   90.00
_cell.angle_gamma   90.00
#
_symmetry.space_group_name_H-M   'P 1'
#
loop_
_entity.id
_entity.type
_entity.pdbx_description
1 polymer ?
#
loop_
_entity_poly.entity_id
_entity_poly.type
_entity_poly.pdbx_seq_one_letter_code
_entity_poly.pdbx_strand_id
1 'polypeptide(L)'
;MSDRRFNLADLFEIVVDAVPERLALVAGDTRLTYAGLDARANRFAHHVAGLGLARGSHVGILARNRSEWVESMIGCYKARCVPVNLNYRYVAPELRYVIENADLEVLVYEREYSALVADALEGASLSRPLHLLVLDDDTPDGTPGASPVPPAAPLATGPVAYEAALAGSSGERDFAPRSPDDLYVLYTGGTTGMPKGVMWRQEDIFFAAMGGGGWGAPPITSPDELTGRLPTDEAGRIPMLVVAPLMHGNAQWAMWNAFMMAGTAVLYTGHRFDPDRLLRIIGEEGVMSAALVGDAMARPLSDTLAAAVPGTYDISTLAVIGSGGAMLSAPVKVDLGRQLPGAVIMDRFGSSEAGAQGAVEIGASGPRFVMSDDTAVLDDDLLPLAPGDGRIGRLARSGRIPLGYYKDEAKTAATFPTDRHGVRWSVPGDLASIGPDGVITVHGRGSASINSGGEKIFPEEVEAAVKAHPDVYDAIVVGLPDDRFGERVAAVVRIRAGAPPLGLETLQDHCRNHIAGYKVPRQILLVDEIPLTAAGKPDAKGARALF
;
A
#
# COMPACT_ATOMS: atom_id res chain seq x y z
N MET A 1 16.73 -15.18 22.90
CA MET A 1 15.33 -14.98 22.49
C MET A 1 15.07 -13.49 22.71
N SER A 2 14.77 -12.72 21.66
CA SER A 2 14.39 -11.30 21.84
C SER A 2 13.09 -11.28 22.65
N ASP A 3 13.05 -10.43 23.67
CA ASP A 3 11.88 -10.21 24.52
C ASP A 3 10.83 -9.41 23.74
N ARG A 4 10.11 -10.09 22.82
CA ARG A 4 9.06 -9.50 21.99
C ARG A 4 7.83 -9.24 22.82
N ARG A 5 7.20 -8.06 22.66
CA ARG A 5 6.11 -7.59 23.53
C ARG A 5 4.97 -6.90 22.79
N PHE A 6 5.10 -6.64 21.48
CA PHE A 6 4.17 -5.76 20.78
C PHE A 6 3.20 -6.54 19.91
N ASN A 7 1.91 -6.52 20.26
CA ASN A 7 0.81 -7.01 19.46
C ASN A 7 -0.07 -5.84 19.03
N LEU A 8 -0.54 -5.82 17.78
CA LEU A 8 -1.29 -4.68 17.23
C LEU A 8 -2.61 -4.44 17.94
N ALA A 9 -3.34 -5.51 18.33
CA ALA A 9 -4.59 -5.35 19.06
C ALA A 9 -4.36 -4.84 20.49
N ASP A 10 -3.30 -5.31 21.17
CA ASP A 10 -2.95 -4.83 22.52
C ASP A 10 -2.56 -3.34 22.49
N LEU A 11 -1.77 -2.93 21.47
CA LEU A 11 -1.42 -1.53 21.27
C LEU A 11 -2.64 -0.66 20.97
N PHE A 12 -3.58 -1.16 20.16
CA PHE A 12 -4.83 -0.45 19.88
C PHE A 12 -5.67 -0.28 21.17
N GLU A 13 -5.78 -1.32 21.99
CA GLU A 13 -6.51 -1.27 23.26
C GLU A 13 -5.90 -0.27 24.26
N ILE A 14 -4.56 -0.11 24.28
CA ILE A 14 -3.90 0.95 25.06
C ILE A 14 -4.39 2.34 24.63
N VAL A 15 -4.52 2.57 23.33
CA VAL A 15 -5.02 3.85 22.82
C VAL A 15 -6.50 4.05 23.16
N VAL A 16 -7.32 3.01 23.02
CA VAL A 16 -8.74 3.05 23.41
C VAL A 16 -8.89 3.43 24.89
N ASP A 17 -8.11 2.83 25.76
CA ASP A 17 -8.17 3.09 27.21
C ASP A 17 -7.72 4.52 27.57
N ALA A 18 -6.80 5.08 26.79
CA ALA A 18 -6.31 6.44 27.00
C ALA A 18 -7.30 7.53 26.52
N VAL A 19 -8.01 7.29 25.40
CA VAL A 19 -8.86 8.29 24.74
C VAL A 19 -10.17 7.68 24.21
N PRO A 20 -10.99 7.01 25.03
CA PRO A 20 -12.14 6.22 24.58
C PRO A 20 -13.18 7.01 23.78
N GLU A 21 -13.43 8.27 24.16
CA GLU A 21 -14.46 9.12 23.55
C GLU A 21 -13.95 9.88 22.31
N ARG A 22 -12.64 9.86 22.07
CA ARG A 22 -12.07 10.52 20.90
C ARG A 22 -12.49 9.82 19.61
N LEU A 23 -12.72 10.61 18.57
CA LEU A 23 -13.04 10.10 17.23
C LEU A 23 -11.83 9.33 16.68
N ALA A 24 -11.98 8.02 16.47
CA ALA A 24 -10.95 7.14 15.93
C ALA A 24 -11.03 7.00 14.41
N LEU A 25 -12.27 6.91 13.88
CA LEU A 25 -12.50 6.57 12.48
C LEU A 25 -13.65 7.39 11.89
N VAL A 26 -13.41 7.92 10.69
CA VAL A 26 -14.42 8.52 9.82
C VAL A 26 -14.40 7.78 8.49
N ALA A 27 -15.56 7.29 8.04
CA ALA A 27 -15.71 6.60 6.76
C ALA A 27 -17.07 7.03 6.13
N GLY A 28 -17.05 8.02 5.25
CA GLY A 28 -18.27 8.65 4.77
C GLY A 28 -19.05 9.28 5.93
N ASP A 29 -20.31 8.86 6.13
CA ASP A 29 -21.17 9.33 7.23
C ASP A 29 -20.93 8.59 8.54
N THR A 30 -20.20 7.48 8.52
CA THR A 30 -19.88 6.67 9.71
C THR A 30 -18.79 7.36 10.53
N ARG A 31 -19.08 7.57 11.82
CA ARG A 31 -18.17 8.17 12.79
C ARG A 31 -18.09 7.28 14.04
N LEU A 32 -16.91 6.76 14.32
CA LEU A 32 -16.68 5.87 15.45
C LEU A 32 -15.64 6.47 16.41
N THR A 33 -15.98 6.55 17.69
CA THR A 33 -14.98 6.82 18.73
C THR A 33 -14.07 5.60 18.90
N TYR A 34 -12.96 5.75 19.63
CA TYR A 34 -12.10 4.62 19.96
C TYR A 34 -12.87 3.51 20.67
N ALA A 35 -13.69 3.85 21.68
CA ALA A 35 -14.55 2.88 22.37
C ALA A 35 -15.58 2.24 21.42
N GLY A 36 -16.17 3.04 20.52
CA GLY A 36 -17.15 2.54 19.55
C GLY A 36 -16.53 1.56 18.55
N LEU A 37 -15.36 1.91 18.00
CA LEU A 37 -14.61 1.04 17.07
C LEU A 37 -14.15 -0.24 17.77
N ASP A 38 -13.67 -0.13 19.02
CA ASP A 38 -13.24 -1.26 19.83
C ASP A 38 -14.39 -2.24 20.09
N ALA A 39 -15.55 -1.73 20.51
CA ALA A 39 -16.73 -2.57 20.78
C ALA A 39 -17.21 -3.31 19.50
N ARG A 40 -17.16 -2.68 18.33
CA ARG A 40 -17.51 -3.33 17.05
C ARG A 40 -16.47 -4.39 16.68
N ALA A 41 -15.18 -4.09 16.83
CA ALA A 41 -14.10 -5.04 16.61
C ALA A 41 -14.18 -6.24 17.59
N ASN A 42 -14.56 -6.01 18.86
CA ASN A 42 -14.80 -7.09 19.83
C ASN A 42 -15.96 -8.00 19.38
N ARG A 43 -17.08 -7.42 18.92
CA ARG A 43 -18.21 -8.20 18.39
C ARG A 43 -17.80 -9.06 17.21
N PHE A 44 -17.02 -8.49 16.26
CA PHE A 44 -16.48 -9.26 15.15
C PHE A 44 -15.57 -10.40 15.62
N ALA A 45 -14.66 -10.12 16.57
CA ALA A 45 -13.77 -11.11 17.13
C ALA A 45 -14.52 -12.27 17.82
N HIS A 46 -15.56 -11.96 18.61
CA HIS A 46 -16.43 -12.99 19.24
C HIS A 46 -17.21 -13.80 18.21
N HIS A 47 -17.72 -13.15 17.14
CA HIS A 47 -18.39 -13.88 16.07
C HIS A 47 -17.44 -14.89 15.44
N VAL A 48 -16.24 -14.46 15.02
CA VAL A 48 -15.23 -15.31 14.39
C VAL A 48 -14.78 -16.43 15.33
N ALA A 49 -14.56 -16.14 16.62
CA ALA A 49 -14.23 -17.16 17.63
C ALA A 49 -15.38 -18.17 17.79
N GLY A 50 -16.63 -17.72 17.73
CA GLY A 50 -17.84 -18.55 17.80
C GLY A 50 -18.00 -19.52 16.62
N LEU A 51 -17.34 -19.26 15.48
CA LEU A 51 -17.29 -20.19 14.34
C LEU A 51 -16.37 -21.40 14.58
N GLY A 52 -15.65 -21.44 15.70
CA GLY A 52 -14.74 -22.54 16.04
C GLY A 52 -13.41 -22.49 15.28
N LEU A 53 -13.02 -21.33 14.77
CA LEU A 53 -11.75 -21.13 14.06
C LEU A 53 -10.56 -21.30 14.99
N ALA A 54 -9.50 -21.89 14.46
CA ALA A 54 -8.25 -22.03 15.18
C ALA A 54 -7.47 -20.70 15.22
N ARG A 55 -6.56 -20.56 16.19
CA ARG A 55 -5.55 -19.51 16.15
C ARG A 55 -4.79 -19.55 14.82
N GLY A 56 -4.66 -18.39 14.18
CA GLY A 56 -3.98 -18.27 12.88
C GLY A 56 -4.87 -18.58 11.67
N SER A 57 -6.17 -18.86 11.87
CA SER A 57 -7.12 -18.97 10.75
C SER A 57 -7.19 -17.68 9.97
N HIS A 58 -7.29 -17.79 8.65
CA HIS A 58 -7.26 -16.64 7.74
C HIS A 58 -8.67 -16.16 7.40
N VAL A 59 -8.83 -14.83 7.48
CA VAL A 59 -10.08 -14.11 7.19
C VAL A 59 -9.85 -13.16 6.03
N GLY A 60 -10.43 -13.43 4.87
CA GLY A 60 -10.35 -12.56 3.69
C GLY A 60 -11.28 -11.35 3.84
N ILE A 61 -10.82 -10.17 3.40
CA ILE A 61 -11.61 -8.95 3.37
C ILE A 61 -11.59 -8.41 1.94
N LEU A 62 -12.75 -8.50 1.26
CA LEU A 62 -12.98 -8.06 -0.11
C LEU A 62 -13.92 -6.85 -0.08
N ALA A 63 -13.39 -5.69 0.20
CA ALA A 63 -14.16 -4.47 0.33
C ALA A 63 -13.33 -3.23 -0.04
N ARG A 64 -14.02 -2.15 -0.38
CA ARG A 64 -13.44 -0.81 -0.51
C ARG A 64 -13.11 -0.23 0.87
N ASN A 65 -12.66 1.01 0.91
CA ASN A 65 -12.44 1.71 2.17
C ASN A 65 -13.77 1.97 2.88
N ARG A 66 -13.98 1.30 4.01
CA ARG A 66 -15.17 1.43 4.87
C ARG A 66 -14.85 1.02 6.31
N SER A 67 -15.73 1.38 7.24
CA SER A 67 -15.53 1.09 8.68
C SER A 67 -15.39 -0.40 8.97
N GLU A 68 -16.20 -1.23 8.33
CA GLU A 68 -16.24 -2.68 8.57
C GLU A 68 -14.96 -3.39 8.11
N TRP A 69 -14.23 -2.80 7.14
CA TRP A 69 -12.89 -3.26 6.78
C TRP A 69 -11.93 -3.15 7.98
N VAL A 70 -11.99 -1.98 8.65
CA VAL A 70 -11.15 -1.68 9.82
C VAL A 70 -11.56 -2.51 11.03
N GLU A 71 -12.85 -2.61 11.30
CA GLU A 71 -13.43 -3.44 12.37
C GLU A 71 -13.03 -4.90 12.22
N SER A 72 -13.15 -5.44 11.00
CA SER A 72 -12.76 -6.82 10.69
C SER A 72 -11.27 -7.06 10.89
N MET A 73 -10.41 -6.13 10.46
CA MET A 73 -8.97 -6.24 10.65
C MET A 73 -8.58 -6.25 12.12
N ILE A 74 -9.07 -5.29 12.90
CA ILE A 74 -8.78 -5.21 14.35
C ILE A 74 -9.36 -6.44 15.06
N GLY A 75 -10.60 -6.81 14.74
CA GLY A 75 -11.27 -7.98 15.33
C GLY A 75 -10.54 -9.30 15.04
N CYS A 76 -9.99 -9.46 13.83
CA CYS A 76 -9.10 -10.60 13.52
C CYS A 76 -7.91 -10.66 14.47
N TYR A 77 -7.21 -9.54 14.70
CA TYR A 77 -6.08 -9.54 15.63
C TYR A 77 -6.51 -9.84 17.07
N LYS A 78 -7.69 -9.34 17.49
CA LYS A 78 -8.25 -9.67 18.82
C LYS A 78 -8.54 -11.15 18.99
N ALA A 79 -9.10 -11.79 17.97
CA ALA A 79 -9.38 -13.23 17.94
C ALA A 79 -8.14 -14.09 17.63
N ARG A 80 -6.96 -13.49 17.42
CA ARG A 80 -5.74 -14.16 16.96
C ARG A 80 -5.90 -14.86 15.62
N CYS A 81 -6.79 -14.36 14.77
CA CYS A 81 -6.92 -14.69 13.36
C CYS A 81 -6.04 -13.75 12.51
N VAL A 82 -5.89 -14.08 11.24
CA VAL A 82 -5.05 -13.35 10.29
C VAL A 82 -5.93 -12.69 9.23
N PRO A 83 -6.06 -11.36 9.21
CA PRO A 83 -6.75 -10.69 8.13
C PRO A 83 -5.93 -10.77 6.85
N VAL A 84 -6.59 -11.11 5.74
CA VAL A 84 -6.02 -11.20 4.40
C VAL A 84 -6.73 -10.17 3.52
N ASN A 85 -5.97 -9.20 3.03
CA ASN A 85 -6.47 -8.19 2.11
C ASN A 85 -6.74 -8.82 0.73
N LEU A 86 -7.95 -8.63 0.20
CA LEU A 86 -8.31 -9.03 -1.14
C LEU A 86 -8.49 -7.81 -2.03
N ASN A 87 -7.95 -7.90 -3.24
CA ASN A 87 -8.10 -6.81 -4.20
C ASN A 87 -9.47 -6.89 -4.86
N TYR A 88 -10.32 -5.90 -4.64
CA TYR A 88 -11.67 -5.83 -5.23
C TYR A 88 -11.68 -5.68 -6.77
N ARG A 89 -10.51 -5.53 -7.39
CA ARG A 89 -10.35 -5.51 -8.85
C ARG A 89 -9.97 -6.87 -9.44
N TYR A 90 -9.83 -7.91 -8.60
CA TYR A 90 -9.59 -9.25 -9.10
C TYR A 90 -10.74 -9.74 -9.97
N VAL A 91 -10.41 -10.53 -10.98
CA VAL A 91 -11.37 -11.37 -11.69
C VAL A 91 -11.53 -12.70 -10.96
N ALA A 92 -12.58 -13.45 -11.28
CA ALA A 92 -12.91 -14.69 -10.56
C ALA A 92 -11.76 -15.72 -10.44
N PRO A 93 -10.93 -15.98 -11.47
CA PRO A 93 -9.77 -16.87 -11.33
C PRO A 93 -8.70 -16.38 -10.35
N GLU A 94 -8.46 -15.06 -10.28
CA GLU A 94 -7.49 -14.48 -9.34
C GLU A 94 -8.03 -14.53 -7.91
N LEU A 95 -9.31 -14.22 -7.71
CA LEU A 95 -9.95 -14.29 -6.41
C LEU A 95 -9.98 -15.73 -5.90
N ARG A 96 -10.36 -16.70 -6.76
CA ARG A 96 -10.31 -18.15 -6.45
C ARG A 96 -8.92 -18.56 -5.99
N TYR A 97 -7.89 -18.18 -6.75
CA TYR A 97 -6.51 -18.50 -6.40
C TYR A 97 -6.15 -17.99 -5.00
N VAL A 98 -6.51 -16.75 -4.66
CA VAL A 98 -6.16 -16.21 -3.33
C VAL A 98 -6.98 -16.90 -2.24
N ILE A 99 -8.26 -17.19 -2.45
CA ILE A 99 -9.10 -17.95 -1.49
C ILE A 99 -8.47 -19.31 -1.17
N GLU A 100 -8.05 -20.05 -2.20
CA GLU A 100 -7.42 -21.37 -2.06
C GLU A 100 -6.00 -21.29 -1.50
N ASN A 101 -5.16 -20.38 -2.02
CA ASN A 101 -3.77 -20.24 -1.61
C ASN A 101 -3.67 -19.78 -0.15
N ALA A 102 -4.52 -18.82 0.25
CA ALA A 102 -4.55 -18.29 1.61
C ALA A 102 -5.28 -19.20 2.60
N ASP A 103 -5.86 -20.36 2.19
CA ASP A 103 -6.70 -21.19 3.06
C ASP A 103 -7.76 -20.40 3.82
N LEU A 104 -8.50 -19.53 3.12
CA LEU A 104 -9.50 -18.71 3.80
C LEU A 104 -10.58 -19.56 4.45
N GLU A 105 -10.90 -19.27 5.70
CA GLU A 105 -11.98 -19.89 6.47
C GLU A 105 -13.17 -18.95 6.63
N VAL A 106 -12.95 -17.63 6.51
CA VAL A 106 -14.00 -16.60 6.47
C VAL A 106 -13.71 -15.67 5.30
N LEU A 107 -14.75 -15.23 4.62
CA LEU A 107 -14.71 -14.16 3.63
C LEU A 107 -15.73 -13.09 3.98
N VAL A 108 -15.25 -11.89 4.31
CA VAL A 108 -16.04 -10.67 4.47
C VAL A 108 -16.02 -9.94 3.13
N TYR A 109 -17.19 -9.64 2.55
CA TYR A 109 -17.22 -8.99 1.25
C TYR A 109 -18.45 -8.07 1.09
N GLU A 110 -18.30 -7.01 0.28
CA GLU A 110 -19.40 -6.14 -0.11
C GLU A 110 -20.36 -6.84 -1.05
N ARG A 111 -21.66 -6.58 -0.89
CA ARG A 111 -22.75 -7.18 -1.66
C ARG A 111 -22.55 -7.01 -3.18
N GLU A 112 -21.98 -5.88 -3.62
CA GLU A 112 -21.67 -5.65 -5.04
C GLU A 112 -20.77 -6.74 -5.65
N TYR A 113 -19.95 -7.42 -4.85
CA TYR A 113 -19.04 -8.49 -5.30
C TYR A 113 -19.67 -9.91 -5.24
N SER A 114 -20.97 -10.05 -4.94
CA SER A 114 -21.60 -11.37 -4.79
C SER A 114 -21.44 -12.26 -6.02
N ALA A 115 -21.61 -11.71 -7.24
CA ALA A 115 -21.41 -12.49 -8.48
C ALA A 115 -19.95 -12.93 -8.62
N LEU A 116 -19.00 -12.02 -8.39
CA LEU A 116 -17.57 -12.33 -8.45
C LEU A 116 -17.19 -13.44 -7.46
N VAL A 117 -17.74 -13.38 -6.23
CA VAL A 117 -17.52 -14.40 -5.20
C VAL A 117 -18.13 -15.73 -5.61
N ALA A 118 -19.36 -15.73 -6.17
CA ALA A 118 -20.00 -16.93 -6.67
C ALA A 118 -19.17 -17.61 -7.77
N ASP A 119 -18.74 -16.84 -8.78
CA ASP A 119 -17.90 -17.33 -9.88
C ASP A 119 -16.52 -17.82 -9.39
N ALA A 120 -15.95 -17.16 -8.39
CA ALA A 120 -14.69 -17.57 -7.80
C ALA A 120 -14.81 -18.89 -7.00
N LEU A 121 -15.94 -19.12 -6.36
CA LEU A 121 -16.21 -20.33 -5.58
C LEU A 121 -16.69 -21.52 -6.43
N GLU A 122 -17.14 -21.28 -7.66
CA GLU A 122 -17.52 -22.36 -8.58
C GLU A 122 -16.30 -23.23 -8.91
N GLY A 123 -16.34 -24.50 -8.45
CA GLY A 123 -15.21 -25.44 -8.61
C GLY A 123 -13.98 -25.13 -7.77
N ALA A 124 -14.06 -24.25 -6.78
CA ALA A 124 -12.97 -24.00 -5.85
C ALA A 124 -12.66 -25.23 -4.98
N SER A 125 -11.38 -25.47 -4.74
CA SER A 125 -10.86 -26.57 -3.93
C SER A 125 -10.45 -26.05 -2.56
N LEU A 126 -11.40 -25.95 -1.64
CA LEU A 126 -11.16 -25.40 -0.30
C LEU A 126 -10.65 -26.49 0.64
N SER A 127 -9.62 -26.16 1.42
CA SER A 127 -9.08 -27.04 2.46
C SER A 127 -10.01 -27.18 3.67
N ARG A 128 -10.88 -26.18 3.90
CA ARG A 128 -11.88 -26.11 4.97
C ARG A 128 -13.14 -25.42 4.47
N PRO A 129 -14.31 -25.66 5.11
CA PRO A 129 -15.54 -24.95 4.79
C PRO A 129 -15.38 -23.43 5.00
N LEU A 130 -15.86 -22.62 4.03
CA LEU A 130 -15.78 -21.17 4.06
C LEU A 130 -17.05 -20.58 4.65
N HIS A 131 -16.90 -19.64 5.60
CA HIS A 131 -17.97 -18.81 6.12
C HIS A 131 -18.03 -17.49 5.35
N LEU A 132 -19.21 -17.03 5.00
CA LEU A 132 -19.44 -15.81 4.23
C LEU A 132 -20.13 -14.76 5.10
N LEU A 133 -19.51 -13.56 5.21
CA LEU A 133 -20.09 -12.38 5.84
C LEU A 133 -20.30 -11.30 4.79
N VAL A 134 -21.55 -10.89 4.59
CA VAL A 134 -21.93 -9.91 3.56
C VAL A 134 -22.07 -8.53 4.18
N LEU A 135 -21.31 -7.58 3.64
CA LEU A 135 -21.44 -6.17 3.97
C LEU A 135 -22.53 -5.56 3.09
N ASP A 136 -23.45 -4.84 3.71
CA ASP A 136 -24.41 -4.03 2.98
C ASP A 136 -23.70 -2.78 2.39
N ASP A 137 -23.99 -2.47 1.14
CA ASP A 137 -23.32 -1.42 0.37
C ASP A 137 -24.33 -0.58 -0.45
N ASP A 138 -25.59 -0.55 0.00
CA ASP A 138 -26.71 0.14 -0.68
C ASP A 138 -26.99 -0.40 -2.11
N THR A 139 -26.37 -1.51 -2.52
CA THR A 139 -26.69 -2.16 -3.79
C THR A 139 -28.17 -2.61 -3.76
N PRO A 140 -29.03 -2.14 -4.69
CA PRO A 140 -30.45 -2.46 -4.66
C PRO A 140 -30.70 -3.96 -4.72
N ASP A 141 -31.71 -4.42 -3.96
CA ASP A 141 -32.19 -5.80 -4.06
C ASP A 141 -32.62 -6.11 -5.49
N GLY A 142 -32.20 -7.26 -6.02
CA GLY A 142 -32.48 -7.65 -7.40
C GLY A 142 -31.51 -7.14 -8.45
N THR A 143 -30.47 -6.38 -8.07
CA THR A 143 -29.35 -6.04 -8.97
C THR A 143 -28.72 -7.35 -9.50
N PRO A 144 -28.55 -7.53 -10.82
CA PRO A 144 -27.90 -8.71 -11.36
C PRO A 144 -26.51 -8.91 -10.73
N GLY A 145 -26.29 -10.07 -10.10
CA GLY A 145 -25.06 -10.39 -9.39
C GLY A 145 -25.02 -10.03 -7.90
N ALA A 146 -25.99 -9.28 -7.36
CA ALA A 146 -26.11 -9.00 -5.93
C ALA A 146 -26.84 -10.12 -5.14
N SER A 147 -27.27 -11.18 -5.83
CA SER A 147 -27.93 -12.33 -5.19
C SER A 147 -26.94 -13.13 -4.34
N PRO A 148 -27.42 -13.74 -3.24
CA PRO A 148 -26.56 -14.58 -2.40
C PRO A 148 -25.87 -15.67 -3.22
N VAL A 149 -24.63 -15.99 -2.85
CA VAL A 149 -23.83 -17.07 -3.46
C VAL A 149 -24.64 -18.38 -3.46
N PRO A 150 -24.74 -19.12 -4.59
CA PRO A 150 -25.48 -20.36 -4.66
C PRO A 150 -24.97 -21.43 -3.68
N PRO A 151 -25.84 -22.34 -3.18
CA PRO A 151 -25.49 -23.37 -2.20
C PRO A 151 -24.54 -24.48 -2.72
N ALA A 152 -24.11 -24.41 -3.99
CA ALA A 152 -23.21 -25.39 -4.57
C ALA A 152 -21.73 -25.25 -4.17
N ALA A 153 -21.35 -24.15 -3.52
CA ALA A 153 -20.00 -23.96 -2.99
C ALA A 153 -19.81 -24.73 -1.67
N PRO A 154 -18.58 -25.15 -1.31
CA PRO A 154 -18.31 -25.83 -0.04
C PRO A 154 -18.35 -24.84 1.12
N LEU A 155 -19.52 -24.29 1.38
CA LEU A 155 -19.76 -23.34 2.45
C LEU A 155 -20.07 -24.07 3.77
N ALA A 156 -19.61 -23.49 4.88
CA ALA A 156 -19.94 -23.97 6.22
C ALA A 156 -21.42 -23.70 6.54
N THR A 157 -21.90 -22.52 6.13
CA THR A 157 -23.29 -22.05 6.28
C THR A 157 -23.63 -21.15 5.10
N GLY A 158 -24.91 -20.81 4.92
CA GLY A 158 -25.29 -19.74 3.98
C GLY A 158 -24.67 -18.39 4.38
N PRO A 159 -24.62 -17.41 3.44
CA PRO A 159 -24.12 -16.07 3.72
C PRO A 159 -24.87 -15.40 4.88
N VAL A 160 -24.15 -14.77 5.80
CA VAL A 160 -24.69 -14.05 6.96
C VAL A 160 -24.44 -12.55 6.78
N ALA A 161 -25.45 -11.73 7.04
CA ALA A 161 -25.26 -10.28 7.04
C ALA A 161 -24.29 -9.86 8.17
N TYR A 162 -23.33 -9.01 7.86
CA TYR A 162 -22.28 -8.58 8.79
C TYR A 162 -22.88 -7.98 10.08
N GLU A 163 -23.84 -7.07 9.97
CA GLU A 163 -24.49 -6.45 11.14
C GLU A 163 -25.26 -7.46 11.99
N ALA A 164 -25.88 -8.47 11.39
CA ALA A 164 -26.55 -9.55 12.11
C ALA A 164 -25.54 -10.42 12.88
N ALA A 165 -24.39 -10.68 12.31
CA ALA A 165 -23.29 -11.38 12.95
C ALA A 165 -22.77 -10.63 14.19
N LEU A 166 -22.60 -9.31 14.06
CA LEU A 166 -22.16 -8.46 15.16
C LEU A 166 -23.22 -8.32 16.27
N ALA A 167 -24.49 -8.14 15.89
CA ALA A 167 -25.59 -7.97 16.86
C ALA A 167 -25.76 -9.17 17.80
N GLY A 168 -25.42 -10.37 17.33
CA GLY A 168 -25.46 -11.61 18.13
C GLY A 168 -24.23 -11.86 18.99
N SER A 169 -23.23 -10.95 19.00
CA SER A 169 -21.91 -11.18 19.60
C SER A 169 -21.60 -10.19 20.72
N SER A 170 -20.76 -10.62 21.70
CA SER A 170 -20.34 -9.78 22.82
C SER A 170 -19.42 -8.64 22.36
N GLY A 171 -19.54 -7.47 22.98
CA GLY A 171 -18.63 -6.34 22.82
C GLY A 171 -17.52 -6.28 23.86
N GLU A 172 -17.40 -7.26 24.76
CA GLU A 172 -16.43 -7.26 25.85
C GLU A 172 -15.03 -7.69 25.37
N ARG A 173 -13.99 -7.31 26.14
CA ARG A 173 -12.58 -7.67 25.88
C ARG A 173 -12.16 -8.90 26.70
N ASP A 174 -12.82 -10.02 26.55
CA ASP A 174 -12.53 -11.25 27.30
C ASP A 174 -11.79 -12.30 26.45
N PHE A 175 -10.81 -11.85 25.69
CA PHE A 175 -9.99 -12.69 24.81
C PHE A 175 -8.80 -13.31 25.52
N ALA A 176 -8.35 -14.48 25.01
CA ALA A 176 -7.10 -15.08 25.46
C ALA A 176 -5.89 -14.16 25.16
N PRO A 177 -4.81 -14.22 25.97
CA PRO A 177 -3.60 -13.45 25.74
C PRO A 177 -3.06 -13.62 24.30
N ARG A 178 -2.69 -12.52 23.68
CA ARG A 178 -2.16 -12.46 22.31
C ARG A 178 -0.64 -12.64 22.32
N SER A 179 -0.05 -12.71 21.13
CA SER A 179 1.38 -12.91 20.97
C SER A 179 1.95 -11.88 19.99
N PRO A 180 3.12 -11.31 20.23
CA PRO A 180 3.83 -10.47 19.27
C PRO A 180 4.25 -11.22 17.99
N ASP A 181 4.26 -12.56 18.05
CA ASP A 181 4.50 -13.45 16.92
C ASP A 181 3.23 -13.79 16.11
N ASP A 182 2.04 -13.30 16.52
CA ASP A 182 0.84 -13.42 15.71
C ASP A 182 1.03 -12.73 14.37
N LEU A 183 0.43 -13.27 13.31
CA LEU A 183 0.75 -12.87 11.95
C LEU A 183 -0.02 -11.63 11.50
N TYR A 184 0.65 -10.83 10.70
CA TYR A 184 0.14 -9.84 9.77
C TYR A 184 0.48 -10.33 8.36
N VAL A 185 -0.52 -10.55 7.51
CA VAL A 185 -0.30 -11.04 6.15
C VAL A 185 -0.78 -10.02 5.14
N LEU A 186 0.04 -9.73 4.14
CA LEU A 186 -0.28 -8.79 3.08
C LEU A 186 -0.15 -9.48 1.73
N TYR A 187 -1.29 -9.74 1.08
CA TYR A 187 -1.29 -10.23 -0.31
C TYR A 187 -1.00 -9.09 -1.27
N THR A 188 -0.01 -9.30 -2.11
CA THR A 188 0.44 -8.30 -3.09
C THR A 188 0.36 -8.86 -4.50
N GLY A 189 -0.15 -8.07 -5.45
CA GLY A 189 -0.03 -8.37 -6.86
C GLY A 189 1.43 -8.24 -7.28
N GLY A 190 2.07 -9.34 -7.62
CA GLY A 190 3.41 -9.34 -8.20
C GLY A 190 3.36 -8.80 -9.64
N THR A 191 4.41 -8.13 -10.09
CA THR A 191 4.57 -7.70 -11.50
C THR A 191 4.74 -8.89 -12.45
N THR A 192 4.93 -10.11 -11.92
CA THR A 192 5.33 -11.29 -12.69
C THR A 192 4.55 -12.57 -12.35
N GLY A 193 3.33 -12.49 -11.77
CA GLY A 193 2.58 -13.71 -11.45
C GLY A 193 1.39 -13.50 -10.51
N MET A 194 0.87 -14.61 -10.01
CA MET A 194 -0.27 -14.62 -9.08
C MET A 194 0.09 -13.93 -7.76
N PRO A 195 -0.90 -13.35 -7.05
CA PRO A 195 -0.69 -12.67 -5.77
C PRO A 195 -0.02 -13.58 -4.73
N LYS A 196 0.82 -12.99 -3.87
CA LYS A 196 1.55 -13.71 -2.82
C LYS A 196 1.33 -13.05 -1.46
N GLY A 197 1.11 -13.87 -0.44
CA GLY A 197 0.95 -13.40 0.94
C GLY A 197 2.31 -13.20 1.62
N VAL A 198 2.70 -11.96 1.84
CA VAL A 198 3.90 -11.61 2.61
C VAL A 198 3.58 -11.71 4.09
N MET A 199 4.27 -12.61 4.79
CA MET A 199 4.01 -12.87 6.21
C MET A 199 4.95 -12.06 7.11
N TRP A 200 4.38 -11.25 7.98
CA TRP A 200 5.09 -10.53 9.03
C TRP A 200 4.65 -11.04 10.41
N ARG A 201 5.51 -10.92 11.41
CA ARG A 201 5.05 -10.86 12.79
C ARG A 201 4.46 -9.48 13.06
N GLN A 202 3.45 -9.39 13.91
CA GLN A 202 2.82 -8.10 14.22
C GLN A 202 3.83 -7.11 14.83
N GLU A 203 4.71 -7.57 15.71
CA GLU A 203 5.78 -6.72 16.23
C GLU A 203 6.72 -6.22 15.14
N ASP A 204 7.15 -7.08 14.20
CA ASP A 204 8.12 -6.69 13.19
C ASP A 204 7.53 -5.61 12.24
N ILE A 205 6.28 -5.76 11.80
CA ILE A 205 5.64 -4.79 10.92
C ILE A 205 5.31 -3.47 11.64
N PHE A 206 4.97 -3.52 12.94
CA PHE A 206 4.73 -2.33 13.75
C PHE A 206 5.93 -1.38 13.71
N PHE A 207 7.13 -1.90 13.87
CA PHE A 207 8.36 -1.09 13.79
C PHE A 207 8.80 -0.82 12.35
N ALA A 208 8.63 -1.80 11.44
CA ALA A 208 9.13 -1.67 10.08
C ALA A 208 8.29 -0.71 9.21
N ALA A 209 7.00 -0.52 9.51
CA ALA A 209 6.12 0.26 8.63
C ALA A 209 5.11 1.16 9.35
N MET A 210 4.81 0.91 10.63
CA MET A 210 3.81 1.66 11.39
C MET A 210 4.44 2.65 12.39
N GLY A 211 5.68 3.03 12.18
CA GLY A 211 6.37 4.07 12.94
C GLY A 211 6.81 3.73 14.36
N GLY A 212 6.53 2.51 14.86
CA GLY A 212 7.01 2.07 16.17
C GLY A 212 6.53 2.90 17.35
N GLY A 213 5.32 3.46 17.29
CA GLY A 213 4.70 4.23 18.38
C GLY A 213 4.89 5.75 18.31
N GLY A 214 5.10 6.29 17.12
CA GLY A 214 5.05 7.74 16.91
C GLY A 214 5.90 8.26 15.76
N TRP A 215 5.41 9.29 15.09
CA TRP A 215 6.14 10.01 14.06
C TRP A 215 7.14 10.98 14.64
N GLY A 216 8.37 10.97 14.11
CA GLY A 216 9.42 11.91 14.49
C GLY A 216 10.02 11.70 15.88
N ALA A 217 9.61 10.64 16.58
CA ALA A 217 10.18 10.21 17.85
C ALA A 217 10.90 8.86 17.71
N PRO A 218 11.87 8.54 18.55
CA PRO A 218 12.45 7.20 18.60
C PRO A 218 11.35 6.13 18.83
N PRO A 219 11.48 4.92 18.25
CA PRO A 219 10.54 3.85 18.52
C PRO A 219 10.38 3.56 20.02
N ILE A 220 9.18 3.17 20.45
CA ILE A 220 8.94 2.76 21.84
C ILE A 220 9.67 1.45 22.13
N THR A 221 10.12 1.27 23.38
CA THR A 221 10.83 0.07 23.84
C THR A 221 9.92 -0.87 24.66
N SER A 222 8.78 -0.38 25.14
CA SER A 222 7.72 -1.17 25.78
C SER A 222 6.34 -0.63 25.41
N PRO A 223 5.28 -1.46 25.44
CA PRO A 223 3.91 -1.00 25.20
C PRO A 223 3.46 0.12 26.14
N ASP A 224 3.91 0.11 27.40
CA ASP A 224 3.56 1.10 28.43
C ASP A 224 4.04 2.52 28.06
N GLU A 225 5.14 2.64 27.30
CA GLU A 225 5.63 3.94 26.82
C GLU A 225 4.63 4.60 25.86
N LEU A 226 3.79 3.82 25.17
CA LEU A 226 2.80 4.37 24.26
C LEU A 226 1.84 5.31 25.00
N THR A 227 1.31 4.89 26.15
CA THR A 227 0.40 5.71 26.97
C THR A 227 0.98 7.09 27.28
N GLY A 228 2.27 7.15 27.63
CA GLY A 228 2.96 8.42 27.96
C GLY A 228 3.19 9.34 26.75
N ARG A 229 3.03 8.84 25.52
CA ARG A 229 3.20 9.60 24.29
C ARG A 229 1.88 10.07 23.67
N LEU A 230 0.76 9.49 24.07
CA LEU A 230 -0.54 9.84 23.51
C LEU A 230 -0.98 11.22 23.98
N PRO A 231 -1.37 12.12 23.07
CA PRO A 231 -2.02 13.38 23.44
C PRO A 231 -3.41 13.04 23.97
N THR A 232 -3.72 13.48 25.21
CA THR A 232 -5.03 13.21 25.85
C THR A 232 -6.02 14.36 25.67
N ASP A 233 -5.54 15.56 25.27
CA ASP A 233 -6.38 16.69 24.96
C ASP A 233 -6.85 16.67 23.49
N GLU A 234 -7.98 17.30 23.20
CA GLU A 234 -8.53 17.34 21.82
C GLU A 234 -7.65 18.15 20.86
N ALA A 235 -6.87 19.10 21.37
CA ALA A 235 -5.94 19.89 20.55
C ALA A 235 -4.80 19.04 19.96
N GLY A 236 -4.45 17.92 20.61
CA GLY A 236 -3.45 16.97 20.11
C GLY A 236 -4.01 15.93 19.12
N ARG A 237 -5.30 15.99 18.76
CA ARG A 237 -5.89 15.10 17.75
C ARG A 237 -5.31 15.38 16.36
N ILE A 238 -4.84 14.34 15.68
CA ILE A 238 -4.28 14.42 14.33
C ILE A 238 -5.18 13.65 13.35
N PRO A 239 -6.09 14.32 12.61
CA PRO A 239 -6.84 13.67 11.55
C PRO A 239 -5.95 13.36 10.35
N MET A 240 -5.90 12.07 9.98
CA MET A 240 -5.10 11.57 8.86
C MET A 240 -6.01 11.00 7.78
N LEU A 241 -5.98 11.57 6.59
CA LEU A 241 -6.76 11.11 5.46
C LEU A 241 -6.05 9.97 4.72
N VAL A 242 -6.64 8.79 4.77
CA VAL A 242 -6.20 7.58 4.09
C VAL A 242 -6.91 7.51 2.73
N VAL A 243 -6.23 7.96 1.68
CA VAL A 243 -6.79 8.02 0.32
C VAL A 243 -6.59 6.70 -0.42
N ALA A 244 -5.44 6.08 -0.21
CA ALA A 244 -5.13 4.79 -0.81
C ALA A 244 -6.12 3.69 -0.34
N PRO A 245 -6.44 2.69 -1.19
CA PRO A 245 -7.27 1.57 -0.77
C PRO A 245 -6.64 0.73 0.35
N LEU A 246 -7.44 0.37 1.37
CA LEU A 246 -7.02 -0.47 2.50
C LEU A 246 -6.57 -1.89 2.08
N MET A 247 -6.89 -2.32 0.87
CA MET A 247 -6.33 -3.55 0.31
C MET A 247 -4.80 -3.46 0.06
N HIS A 248 -4.17 -2.29 0.26
CA HIS A 248 -2.74 -2.08 0.10
C HIS A 248 -2.07 -1.71 1.43
N GLY A 249 -0.84 -2.19 1.63
CA GLY A 249 -0.07 -1.95 2.86
C GLY A 249 0.10 -0.47 3.20
N ASN A 250 0.35 0.40 2.21
CA ASN A 250 0.51 1.84 2.43
C ASN A 250 -0.69 2.46 3.17
N ALA A 251 -1.92 2.10 2.77
CA ALA A 251 -3.13 2.59 3.42
C ALA A 251 -3.29 2.03 4.84
N GLN A 252 -3.05 0.73 5.01
CA GLN A 252 -3.11 0.08 6.33
C GLN A 252 -2.09 0.71 7.29
N TRP A 253 -0.87 0.92 6.82
CA TRP A 253 0.18 1.52 7.65
C TRP A 253 -0.12 2.98 8.01
N ALA A 254 -0.69 3.76 7.07
CA ALA A 254 -1.13 5.13 7.35
C ALA A 254 -2.26 5.15 8.40
N MET A 255 -3.24 4.26 8.29
CA MET A 255 -4.32 4.09 9.27
C MET A 255 -3.78 3.70 10.66
N TRP A 256 -2.89 2.71 10.73
CA TRP A 256 -2.28 2.30 11.99
C TRP A 256 -1.43 3.41 12.62
N ASN A 257 -0.71 4.20 11.80
CA ASN A 257 0.00 5.38 12.29
C ASN A 257 -0.97 6.39 12.94
N ALA A 258 -2.15 6.63 12.35
CA ALA A 258 -3.17 7.49 12.96
C ALA A 258 -3.58 6.96 14.34
N PHE A 259 -3.90 5.67 14.45
CA PHE A 259 -4.29 5.06 15.73
C PHE A 259 -3.19 5.14 16.78
N MET A 260 -1.94 4.80 16.43
CA MET A 260 -0.81 4.86 17.38
C MET A 260 -0.47 6.26 17.88
N MET A 261 -1.04 7.28 17.29
CA MET A 261 -0.92 8.69 17.71
C MET A 261 -2.19 9.21 18.38
N ALA A 262 -3.14 8.35 18.74
CA ALA A 262 -4.49 8.73 19.19
C ALA A 262 -5.17 9.73 18.22
N GLY A 263 -4.85 9.65 16.94
CA GLY A 263 -5.41 10.47 15.87
C GLY A 263 -6.74 9.92 15.36
N THR A 264 -7.27 10.54 14.31
CA THR A 264 -8.46 10.07 13.60
C THR A 264 -8.07 9.57 12.23
N ALA A 265 -8.33 8.31 11.91
CA ALA A 265 -8.23 7.82 10.54
C ALA A 265 -9.49 8.26 9.77
N VAL A 266 -9.30 9.10 8.76
CA VAL A 266 -10.34 9.53 7.84
C VAL A 266 -10.18 8.73 6.55
N LEU A 267 -11.14 7.90 6.19
CA LEU A 267 -11.06 7.06 4.99
C LEU A 267 -11.69 7.79 3.80
N TYR A 268 -10.97 7.81 2.69
CA TYR A 268 -11.57 8.19 1.42
C TYR A 268 -12.42 7.01 0.91
N THR A 269 -13.75 7.19 0.88
CA THR A 269 -14.71 6.13 0.53
C THR A 269 -15.20 6.20 -0.92
N GLY A 270 -14.72 7.15 -1.72
CA GLY A 270 -15.12 7.30 -3.11
C GLY A 270 -14.72 6.10 -3.97
N HIS A 271 -15.63 5.66 -4.85
CA HIS A 271 -15.37 4.55 -5.80
C HIS A 271 -14.28 4.89 -6.82
N ARG A 272 -14.09 6.17 -7.13
CA ARG A 272 -13.01 6.70 -7.95
C ARG A 272 -12.34 7.84 -7.22
N PHE A 273 -11.06 8.04 -7.51
CA PHE A 273 -10.36 9.20 -6.98
C PHE A 273 -10.93 10.49 -7.59
N ASP A 274 -11.39 11.37 -6.73
CA ASP A 274 -11.92 12.69 -7.05
C ASP A 274 -11.17 13.73 -6.19
N PRO A 275 -10.30 14.55 -6.79
CA PRO A 275 -9.53 15.54 -6.07
C PRO A 275 -10.38 16.67 -5.46
N ASP A 276 -11.53 17.05 -6.06
CA ASP A 276 -12.44 18.04 -5.48
C ASP A 276 -13.01 17.49 -4.16
N ARG A 277 -13.53 16.27 -4.18
CA ARG A 277 -14.05 15.62 -2.96
C ARG A 277 -12.96 15.46 -1.89
N LEU A 278 -11.75 15.10 -2.28
CA LEU A 278 -10.61 14.99 -1.36
C LEU A 278 -10.32 16.32 -0.66
N LEU A 279 -10.27 17.42 -1.42
CA LEU A 279 -10.02 18.77 -0.87
C LEU A 279 -11.14 19.23 0.07
N ARG A 280 -12.40 18.87 -0.21
CA ARG A 280 -13.52 19.14 0.70
C ARG A 280 -13.39 18.35 2.01
N ILE A 281 -13.07 17.04 1.94
CA ILE A 281 -12.83 16.21 3.13
C ILE A 281 -11.73 16.82 4.00
N ILE A 282 -10.68 17.37 3.41
CA ILE A 282 -9.61 18.03 4.18
C ILE A 282 -10.17 19.14 5.06
N GLY A 283 -11.02 20.01 4.52
CA GLY A 283 -11.64 21.08 5.28
C GLY A 283 -12.71 20.60 6.26
N GLU A 284 -13.60 19.71 5.81
CA GLU A 284 -14.71 19.18 6.61
C GLU A 284 -14.21 18.44 7.87
N GLU A 285 -13.11 17.70 7.77
CA GLU A 285 -12.56 16.88 8.86
C GLU A 285 -11.33 17.50 9.55
N GLY A 286 -10.89 18.67 9.09
CA GLY A 286 -9.69 19.33 9.61
C GLY A 286 -8.42 18.50 9.43
N VAL A 287 -8.28 17.85 8.27
CA VAL A 287 -7.19 16.91 7.99
C VAL A 287 -5.83 17.60 8.09
N MET A 288 -4.94 17.01 8.88
CA MET A 288 -3.55 17.47 9.04
C MET A 288 -2.56 16.72 8.15
N SER A 289 -2.85 15.45 7.83
CA SER A 289 -1.99 14.62 6.97
C SER A 289 -2.84 13.82 5.98
N ALA A 290 -2.41 13.75 4.71
CA ALA A 290 -3.05 12.94 3.68
C ALA A 290 -2.07 11.94 3.06
N ALA A 291 -2.47 10.67 2.94
CA ALA A 291 -1.66 9.61 2.36
C ALA A 291 -2.13 9.27 0.93
N LEU A 292 -1.33 9.63 -0.06
CA LEU A 292 -1.58 9.45 -1.49
C LEU A 292 -0.77 8.30 -2.10
N VAL A 293 -1.01 8.02 -3.38
CA VAL A 293 -0.26 7.03 -4.19
C VAL A 293 0.31 7.70 -5.45
N GLY A 294 1.53 8.19 -5.36
CA GLY A 294 2.29 8.74 -6.48
C GLY A 294 1.55 9.77 -7.34
N ASP A 295 2.01 9.90 -8.58
CA ASP A 295 1.46 10.85 -9.55
C ASP A 295 -0.01 10.58 -9.89
N ALA A 296 -0.47 9.33 -9.80
CA ALA A 296 -1.85 8.97 -10.10
C ALA A 296 -2.90 9.73 -9.26
N MET A 297 -2.54 10.11 -8.04
CA MET A 297 -3.40 10.92 -7.16
C MET A 297 -2.88 12.35 -7.01
N ALA A 298 -1.57 12.52 -6.91
CA ALA A 298 -0.94 13.81 -6.64
C ALA A 298 -1.08 14.79 -7.82
N ARG A 299 -1.00 14.32 -9.06
CA ARG A 299 -1.12 15.18 -10.25
C ARG A 299 -2.54 15.72 -10.43
N PRO A 300 -3.63 14.90 -10.42
CA PRO A 300 -4.99 15.45 -10.47
C PRO A 300 -5.30 16.41 -9.32
N LEU A 301 -4.75 16.13 -8.11
CA LEU A 301 -4.87 17.05 -6.98
C LEU A 301 -4.20 18.40 -7.27
N SER A 302 -2.98 18.39 -7.80
CA SER A 302 -2.25 19.60 -8.18
C SER A 302 -2.99 20.39 -9.27
N ASP A 303 -3.50 19.69 -10.30
CA ASP A 303 -4.24 20.34 -11.38
C ASP A 303 -5.55 20.99 -10.87
N THR A 304 -6.26 20.33 -9.94
CA THR A 304 -7.47 20.88 -9.32
C THR A 304 -7.17 22.12 -8.48
N LEU A 305 -6.10 22.09 -7.67
CA LEU A 305 -5.66 23.26 -6.90
C LEU A 305 -5.25 24.42 -7.78
N ALA A 306 -4.55 24.14 -8.91
CA ALA A 306 -4.13 25.18 -9.85
C ALA A 306 -5.33 25.86 -10.56
N ALA A 307 -6.40 25.11 -10.81
CA ALA A 307 -7.61 25.62 -11.46
C ALA A 307 -8.60 26.29 -10.49
N ALA A 308 -8.44 26.07 -9.18
CA ALA A 308 -9.35 26.58 -8.18
C ALA A 308 -9.22 28.09 -7.96
N VAL A 309 -10.34 28.76 -7.72
CA VAL A 309 -10.35 30.15 -7.22
C VAL A 309 -9.81 30.15 -5.78
N PRO A 310 -8.93 31.08 -5.41
CA PRO A 310 -8.44 31.18 -4.03
C PRO A 310 -9.58 31.21 -3.01
N GLY A 311 -9.51 30.37 -1.98
CA GLY A 311 -10.54 30.24 -0.94
C GLY A 311 -11.66 29.25 -1.26
N THR A 312 -11.62 28.53 -2.40
CA THR A 312 -12.59 27.47 -2.71
C THR A 312 -12.55 26.32 -1.70
N TYR A 313 -11.34 25.96 -1.23
CA TYR A 313 -11.12 24.87 -0.27
C TYR A 313 -10.50 25.41 1.01
N ASP A 314 -10.98 24.93 2.14
CA ASP A 314 -10.29 25.12 3.42
C ASP A 314 -9.26 24.00 3.60
N ILE A 315 -8.01 24.33 3.32
CA ILE A 315 -6.86 23.42 3.45
C ILE A 315 -5.86 23.92 4.49
N SER A 316 -6.30 24.84 5.36
CA SER A 316 -5.46 25.53 6.33
C SER A 316 -4.83 24.61 7.38
N THR A 317 -5.47 23.47 7.66
CA THR A 317 -5.00 22.46 8.62
C THR A 317 -3.99 21.49 8.02
N LEU A 318 -3.88 21.42 6.68
CA LEU A 318 -3.05 20.41 6.01
C LEU A 318 -1.56 20.73 6.17
N ALA A 319 -0.87 19.94 6.98
CA ALA A 319 0.55 20.08 7.27
C ALA A 319 1.45 19.10 6.50
N VAL A 320 0.92 17.92 6.11
CA VAL A 320 1.70 16.87 5.44
C VAL A 320 0.92 16.22 4.31
N ILE A 321 1.55 16.08 3.15
CA ILE A 321 1.16 15.12 2.12
C ILE A 321 2.22 14.03 2.06
N GLY A 322 1.83 12.82 2.44
CA GLY A 322 2.66 11.62 2.26
C GLY A 322 2.29 10.91 0.96
N SER A 323 3.27 10.51 0.18
CA SER A 323 3.08 9.62 -0.97
C SER A 323 3.87 8.34 -0.78
N GLY A 324 3.36 7.22 -1.27
CA GLY A 324 4.05 5.93 -1.23
C GLY A 324 3.36 4.87 -2.06
N GLY A 325 4.10 3.83 -2.43
CA GLY A 325 3.60 2.72 -3.26
C GLY A 325 3.66 2.93 -4.77
N ALA A 326 3.83 4.18 -5.22
CA ALA A 326 4.16 4.57 -6.60
C ALA A 326 5.00 5.84 -6.57
N MET A 327 5.72 6.11 -7.66
CA MET A 327 6.59 7.28 -7.77
C MET A 327 5.79 8.59 -7.71
N LEU A 328 6.28 9.56 -6.94
CA LEU A 328 5.88 10.96 -7.00
C LEU A 328 6.95 11.74 -7.77
N SER A 329 6.65 12.14 -9.00
CA SER A 329 7.62 12.80 -9.88
C SER A 329 8.00 14.20 -9.36
N ALA A 330 9.23 14.62 -9.66
CA ALA A 330 9.75 15.93 -9.23
C ALA A 330 8.88 17.11 -9.67
N PRO A 331 8.37 17.19 -10.91
CA PRO A 331 7.46 18.27 -11.31
C PRO A 331 6.21 18.36 -10.45
N VAL A 332 5.54 17.23 -10.19
CA VAL A 332 4.32 17.18 -9.36
C VAL A 332 4.61 17.58 -7.92
N LYS A 333 5.74 17.11 -7.38
CA LYS A 333 6.18 17.49 -6.02
C LYS A 333 6.40 19.00 -5.91
N VAL A 334 7.05 19.61 -6.91
CA VAL A 334 7.30 21.06 -6.96
C VAL A 334 5.99 21.84 -7.09
N ASP A 335 5.08 21.40 -7.96
CA ASP A 335 3.80 22.06 -8.18
C ASP A 335 2.92 22.03 -6.92
N LEU A 336 2.81 20.87 -6.27
CA LEU A 336 2.12 20.75 -4.98
C LEU A 336 2.75 21.65 -3.90
N GLY A 337 4.08 21.70 -3.82
CA GLY A 337 4.78 22.55 -2.85
C GLY A 337 4.52 24.05 -3.07
N ARG A 338 4.33 24.50 -4.31
CA ARG A 338 3.92 25.89 -4.61
C ARG A 338 2.48 26.18 -4.21
N GLN A 339 1.58 25.22 -4.41
CA GLN A 339 0.15 25.36 -4.15
C GLN A 339 -0.17 25.18 -2.67
N LEU A 340 0.63 24.42 -1.94
CA LEU A 340 0.49 24.08 -0.53
C LEU A 340 1.74 24.53 0.27
N PRO A 341 2.02 25.83 0.34
CA PRO A 341 3.29 26.32 0.96
C PRO A 341 3.39 26.04 2.45
N GLY A 342 2.25 25.73 3.11
CA GLY A 342 2.20 25.33 4.53
C GLY A 342 2.38 23.81 4.75
N ALA A 343 2.41 22.99 3.69
CA ALA A 343 2.48 21.55 3.82
C ALA A 343 3.84 20.99 3.37
N VAL A 344 4.33 20.01 4.11
CA VAL A 344 5.50 19.21 3.72
C VAL A 344 5.07 18.10 2.78
N ILE A 345 5.65 18.05 1.59
CA ILE A 345 5.40 16.98 0.61
C ILE A 345 6.47 15.90 0.78
N MET A 346 6.08 14.75 1.33
CA MET A 346 6.96 13.63 1.62
C MET A 346 6.69 12.47 0.67
N ASP A 347 7.69 12.01 -0.04
CA ASP A 347 7.64 10.75 -0.77
C ASP A 347 8.34 9.66 0.07
N ARG A 348 7.71 8.47 0.15
CA ARG A 348 8.19 7.36 0.97
C ARG A 348 8.47 6.14 0.11
N PHE A 349 9.68 5.65 0.23
CA PHE A 349 10.10 4.41 -0.40
C PHE A 349 9.87 3.23 0.54
N GLY A 350 9.39 2.13 -0.03
CA GLY A 350 9.15 0.89 0.69
C GLY A 350 8.45 -0.15 -0.16
N SER A 351 8.34 -1.33 0.38
CA SER A 351 7.62 -2.44 -0.24
C SER A 351 6.94 -3.32 0.81
N SER A 352 6.05 -4.19 0.36
CA SER A 352 5.43 -5.17 1.27
C SER A 352 6.45 -6.12 1.89
N GLU A 353 7.55 -6.37 1.21
CA GLU A 353 8.65 -7.24 1.63
C GLU A 353 9.69 -6.54 2.52
N ALA A 354 9.73 -5.22 2.54
CA ALA A 354 10.75 -4.47 3.30
C ALA A 354 10.16 -3.47 4.31
N GLY A 355 8.83 -3.23 4.28
CA GLY A 355 8.23 -2.14 5.05
C GLY A 355 8.62 -0.76 4.52
N ALA A 356 8.57 0.26 5.35
CA ALA A 356 9.00 1.62 5.02
C ALA A 356 10.52 1.73 5.20
N GLN A 357 11.26 2.15 4.17
CA GLN A 357 12.72 2.23 4.18
C GLN A 357 13.25 3.65 4.26
N GLY A 358 12.45 4.66 3.97
CA GLY A 358 12.88 6.05 4.11
C GLY A 358 11.97 7.06 3.42
N ALA A 359 12.24 8.34 3.69
CA ALA A 359 11.68 9.46 2.96
C ALA A 359 12.57 9.76 1.75
N VAL A 360 11.96 9.93 0.58
CA VAL A 360 12.68 10.06 -0.68
C VAL A 360 12.79 11.52 -1.09
N GLU A 361 14.00 11.94 -1.43
CA GLU A 361 14.25 13.12 -2.24
C GLU A 361 14.47 12.68 -3.69
N ILE A 362 13.82 13.35 -4.64
CA ILE A 362 14.03 13.06 -6.06
C ILE A 362 15.27 13.82 -6.54
N GLY A 363 16.32 13.05 -6.84
CA GLY A 363 17.55 13.56 -7.46
C GLY A 363 17.54 13.40 -8.98
N ALA A 364 18.59 13.89 -9.62
CA ALA A 364 18.78 13.79 -11.08
C ALA A 364 18.88 12.32 -11.58
N SER A 365 19.19 11.36 -10.71
CA SER A 365 19.39 9.95 -11.04
C SER A 365 18.31 9.03 -10.45
N GLY A 366 17.17 9.58 -10.00
CA GLY A 366 16.08 8.81 -9.41
C GLY A 366 15.88 9.06 -7.91
N PRO A 367 15.00 8.26 -7.25
CA PRO A 367 14.71 8.40 -5.83
C PRO A 367 15.96 8.21 -4.95
N ARG A 368 16.16 9.12 -4.00
CA ARG A 368 17.30 9.09 -3.06
C ARG A 368 16.80 9.15 -1.63
N PHE A 369 17.41 8.41 -0.72
CA PHE A 369 17.11 8.47 0.72
C PHE A 369 18.37 8.16 1.56
N VAL A 370 18.38 8.67 2.79
CA VAL A 370 19.46 8.41 3.75
C VAL A 370 19.35 6.97 4.25
N MET A 371 20.47 6.25 4.24
CA MET A 371 20.57 4.89 4.73
C MET A 371 20.25 4.83 6.23
N SER A 372 19.37 3.90 6.61
CA SER A 372 19.14 3.51 8.01
C SER A 372 20.02 2.31 8.38
N ASP A 373 20.22 2.06 9.68
CA ASP A 373 21.07 0.98 10.18
C ASP A 373 20.64 -0.42 9.72
N ASP A 374 19.36 -0.59 9.35
CA ASP A 374 18.78 -1.84 8.88
C ASP A 374 18.72 -1.94 7.34
N THR A 375 19.15 -0.92 6.61
CA THR A 375 19.14 -0.86 5.14
C THR A 375 20.56 -0.93 4.59
N ALA A 376 20.75 -1.68 3.51
CA ALA A 376 22.03 -1.82 2.82
C ALA A 376 21.86 -1.95 1.30
N VAL A 377 22.92 -1.67 0.56
CA VAL A 377 23.08 -2.06 -0.84
C VAL A 377 24.06 -3.24 -0.86
N LEU A 378 23.61 -4.40 -1.34
CA LEU A 378 24.38 -5.65 -1.31
C LEU A 378 25.00 -5.96 -2.69
N ASP A 379 26.22 -6.49 -2.67
CA ASP A 379 26.85 -7.11 -3.84
C ASP A 379 26.25 -8.50 -4.17
N ASP A 380 26.85 -9.21 -5.13
CA ASP A 380 26.39 -10.54 -5.54
C ASP A 380 26.60 -11.62 -4.47
N ASP A 381 27.55 -11.42 -3.55
CA ASP A 381 27.81 -12.29 -2.42
C ASP A 381 26.97 -11.96 -1.18
N LEU A 382 25.96 -11.09 -1.31
CA LEU A 382 25.10 -10.59 -0.23
C LEU A 382 25.84 -9.75 0.83
N LEU A 383 26.96 -9.13 0.48
CA LEU A 383 27.70 -8.29 1.41
C LEU A 383 27.40 -6.81 1.18
N PRO A 384 27.25 -6.03 2.25
CA PRO A 384 27.04 -4.60 2.13
C PRO A 384 28.18 -3.86 1.41
N LEU A 385 27.82 -3.05 0.41
CA LEU A 385 28.73 -2.13 -0.24
C LEU A 385 29.04 -0.95 0.69
N ALA A 386 30.28 -0.51 0.69
CA ALA A 386 30.68 0.67 1.48
C ALA A 386 30.16 1.97 0.83
N PRO A 387 29.90 3.04 1.61
CA PRO A 387 29.63 4.35 1.05
C PRO A 387 30.72 4.79 0.07
N GLY A 388 30.31 5.25 -1.11
CA GLY A 388 31.23 5.69 -2.17
C GLY A 388 31.82 4.57 -3.04
N ASP A 389 31.42 3.31 -2.88
CA ASP A 389 31.87 2.18 -3.71
C ASP A 389 31.55 2.40 -5.19
N GLY A 390 30.42 3.04 -5.50
CA GLY A 390 30.02 3.41 -6.86
C GLY A 390 29.41 2.27 -7.68
N ARG A 391 29.44 1.02 -7.19
CA ARG A 391 28.79 -0.11 -7.85
C ARG A 391 27.27 -0.05 -7.63
N ILE A 392 26.54 -0.57 -8.61
CA ILE A 392 25.12 -0.87 -8.48
C ILE A 392 25.00 -2.26 -7.85
N GLY A 393 24.29 -2.33 -6.73
CA GLY A 393 23.98 -3.56 -6.01
C GLY A 393 22.48 -3.73 -5.79
N ARG A 394 22.11 -4.68 -4.95
CA ARG A 394 20.72 -4.98 -4.59
C ARG A 394 20.34 -4.24 -3.32
N LEU A 395 19.28 -3.43 -3.37
CA LEU A 395 18.73 -2.82 -2.17
C LEU A 395 18.15 -3.88 -1.24
N ALA A 396 18.53 -3.82 0.02
CA ALA A 396 18.14 -4.82 1.02
C ALA A 396 17.84 -4.19 2.37
N ARG A 397 17.08 -4.93 3.19
CA ARG A 397 16.81 -4.63 4.58
C ARG A 397 17.09 -5.85 5.45
N SER A 398 17.62 -5.64 6.65
CA SER A 398 17.81 -6.68 7.68
C SER A 398 16.98 -6.42 8.93
N GLY A 399 17.15 -7.21 9.96
CA GLY A 399 16.50 -7.02 11.25
C GLY A 399 15.02 -7.39 11.23
N ARG A 400 14.14 -6.40 11.34
CA ARG A 400 12.68 -6.60 11.31
C ARG A 400 12.19 -6.71 9.88
N ILE A 401 12.14 -7.93 9.37
CA ILE A 401 11.75 -8.29 8.00
C ILE A 401 10.73 -9.44 8.00
N PRO A 402 9.99 -9.67 6.90
CA PRO A 402 9.01 -10.75 6.80
C PRO A 402 9.59 -12.13 7.11
N LEU A 403 8.74 -13.01 7.58
CA LEU A 403 9.05 -14.45 7.70
C LEU A 403 9.26 -15.10 6.34
N GLY A 404 8.56 -14.62 5.32
CA GLY A 404 8.58 -15.13 3.95
C GLY A 404 7.25 -14.95 3.26
N TYR A 405 7.04 -15.70 2.20
CA TYR A 405 5.76 -15.79 1.50
C TYR A 405 4.98 -17.02 1.98
N TYR A 406 3.68 -16.88 2.15
CA TYR A 406 2.79 -17.97 2.53
C TYR A 406 2.78 -19.04 1.43
N LYS A 407 3.06 -20.30 1.79
CA LYS A 407 3.13 -21.46 0.87
C LYS A 407 4.07 -21.29 -0.34
N ASP A 408 5.10 -20.45 -0.26
CA ASP A 408 6.08 -20.32 -1.35
C ASP A 408 7.51 -20.28 -0.80
N GLU A 409 8.03 -21.46 -0.43
CA GLU A 409 9.37 -21.62 0.14
C GLU A 409 10.48 -21.23 -0.84
N ALA A 410 10.29 -21.55 -2.12
CA ALA A 410 11.28 -21.26 -3.16
C ALA A 410 11.45 -19.73 -3.33
N LYS A 411 10.31 -18.99 -3.42
CA LYS A 411 10.35 -17.54 -3.51
C LYS A 411 10.81 -16.91 -2.20
N THR A 412 10.46 -17.50 -1.05
CA THR A 412 10.95 -17.08 0.27
C THR A 412 12.48 -17.15 0.33
N ALA A 413 13.07 -18.28 -0.03
CA ALA A 413 14.52 -18.42 -0.04
C ALA A 413 15.22 -17.44 -1.00
N ALA A 414 14.62 -17.17 -2.16
CA ALA A 414 15.16 -16.23 -3.13
C ALA A 414 15.06 -14.77 -2.70
N THR A 415 13.99 -14.38 -1.98
CA THR A 415 13.73 -12.98 -1.58
C THR A 415 14.30 -12.66 -0.20
N PHE A 416 14.40 -13.66 0.68
CA PHE A 416 14.87 -13.51 2.06
C PHE A 416 16.12 -14.37 2.34
N PRO A 417 17.21 -14.20 1.56
CA PRO A 417 18.43 -14.98 1.74
C PRO A 417 19.14 -14.63 3.05
N THR A 418 20.01 -15.55 3.48
CA THR A 418 20.93 -15.34 4.60
C THR A 418 22.35 -15.28 4.05
N ASP A 419 23.12 -14.28 4.43
CA ASP A 419 24.52 -14.14 4.03
C ASP A 419 25.44 -15.09 4.80
N ARG A 420 26.74 -15.08 4.44
CA ARG A 420 27.78 -15.91 5.07
C ARG A 420 28.05 -15.57 6.54
N HIS A 421 27.56 -14.43 7.02
CA HIS A 421 27.69 -14.01 8.42
C HIS A 421 26.44 -14.34 9.25
N GLY A 422 25.42 -14.97 8.64
CA GLY A 422 24.17 -15.33 9.29
C GLY A 422 23.14 -14.21 9.34
N VAL A 423 23.37 -13.08 8.66
CA VAL A 423 22.40 -11.99 8.56
C VAL A 423 21.37 -12.33 7.51
N ARG A 424 20.09 -12.31 7.90
CA ARG A 424 18.97 -12.53 6.98
C ARG A 424 18.51 -11.21 6.39
N TRP A 425 18.44 -11.14 5.08
CA TRP A 425 18.11 -9.95 4.30
C TRP A 425 16.76 -10.09 3.60
N SER A 426 16.02 -9.01 3.48
CA SER A 426 14.92 -8.85 2.51
C SER A 426 15.48 -8.17 1.27
N VAL A 427 15.42 -8.85 0.12
CA VAL A 427 15.97 -8.40 -1.17
C VAL A 427 14.87 -8.48 -2.22
N PRO A 428 13.92 -7.51 -2.27
CA PRO A 428 12.74 -7.58 -3.14
C PRO A 428 13.04 -7.39 -4.63
N GLY A 429 14.29 -7.02 -4.99
CA GLY A 429 14.76 -6.94 -6.38
C GLY A 429 14.99 -5.52 -6.90
N ASP A 430 14.90 -4.51 -6.04
CA ASP A 430 15.27 -3.14 -6.39
C ASP A 430 16.80 -3.02 -6.43
N LEU A 431 17.32 -2.33 -7.45
CA LEU A 431 18.74 -2.04 -7.62
C LEU A 431 19.05 -0.62 -7.12
N ALA A 432 20.18 -0.47 -6.47
CA ALA A 432 20.59 0.80 -5.89
C ALA A 432 22.12 0.96 -5.89
N SER A 433 22.58 2.19 -5.73
CA SER A 433 23.96 2.54 -5.41
C SER A 433 24.01 3.40 -4.15
N ILE A 434 25.16 3.39 -3.48
CA ILE A 434 25.39 4.20 -2.27
C ILE A 434 26.47 5.25 -2.52
N GLY A 435 26.12 6.51 -2.30
CA GLY A 435 27.03 7.63 -2.43
C GLY A 435 28.04 7.71 -1.28
N PRO A 436 29.08 8.56 -1.42
CA PRO A 436 30.08 8.76 -0.36
C PRO A 436 29.47 9.42 0.90
N ASP A 437 28.34 10.08 0.76
CA ASP A 437 27.54 10.69 1.82
C ASP A 437 26.58 9.71 2.53
N GLY A 438 26.61 8.42 2.14
CA GLY A 438 25.70 7.40 2.66
C GLY A 438 24.27 7.47 2.09
N VAL A 439 24.03 8.33 1.10
CA VAL A 439 22.74 8.42 0.44
C VAL A 439 22.58 7.30 -0.58
N ILE A 440 21.47 6.58 -0.48
CA ILE A 440 21.10 5.53 -1.42
C ILE A 440 20.34 6.15 -2.59
N THR A 441 20.77 5.83 -3.81
CA THR A 441 20.05 6.13 -5.04
C THR A 441 19.43 4.84 -5.59
N VAL A 442 18.10 4.81 -5.71
CA VAL A 442 17.38 3.67 -6.29
C VAL A 442 17.30 3.83 -7.80
N HIS A 443 17.72 2.78 -8.52
CA HIS A 443 17.74 2.77 -9.98
C HIS A 443 16.51 2.08 -10.59
N GLY A 444 15.69 1.39 -9.77
CA GLY A 444 14.52 0.64 -10.20
C GLY A 444 14.69 -0.86 -10.06
N ARG A 445 13.71 -1.63 -10.56
CA ARG A 445 13.74 -3.09 -10.46
C ARG A 445 14.63 -3.72 -11.51
N GLY A 446 15.54 -4.56 -11.07
CA GLY A 446 16.46 -5.28 -11.96
C GLY A 446 15.76 -6.13 -13.04
N SER A 447 14.56 -6.67 -12.73
CA SER A 447 13.74 -7.44 -13.66
C SER A 447 13.03 -6.59 -14.73
N ALA A 448 12.97 -5.28 -14.54
CA ALA A 448 12.36 -4.34 -15.49
C ALA A 448 13.40 -3.57 -16.30
N SER A 449 14.72 -3.79 -16.06
CA SER A 449 15.77 -3.09 -16.79
C SER A 449 15.77 -3.46 -18.27
N ILE A 450 15.92 -2.45 -19.13
CA ILE A 450 16.02 -2.58 -20.59
C ILE A 450 17.48 -2.82 -20.94
N ASN A 451 17.77 -3.90 -21.65
CA ASN A 451 19.14 -4.24 -22.05
C ASN A 451 19.39 -3.77 -23.51
N SER A 452 19.99 -2.60 -23.64
CA SER A 452 20.24 -1.98 -24.94
C SER A 452 21.74 -1.89 -25.23
N GLY A 453 22.22 -2.72 -26.16
CA GLY A 453 23.63 -2.71 -26.58
C GLY A 453 24.63 -3.06 -25.48
N GLY A 454 24.23 -3.87 -24.50
CA GLY A 454 25.04 -4.24 -23.34
C GLY A 454 24.91 -3.29 -22.14
N GLU A 455 24.21 -2.17 -22.31
CA GLU A 455 23.92 -1.22 -21.22
C GLU A 455 22.59 -1.55 -20.57
N LYS A 456 22.53 -1.47 -19.23
CA LYS A 456 21.29 -1.57 -18.47
C LYS A 456 20.67 -0.20 -18.31
N ILE A 457 19.43 -0.05 -18.81
CA ILE A 457 18.64 1.18 -18.72
C ILE A 457 17.46 0.90 -17.80
N PHE A 458 17.27 1.75 -16.80
CA PHE A 458 16.16 1.64 -15.87
C PHE A 458 14.98 2.48 -16.36
N PRO A 459 13.80 1.86 -16.59
CA PRO A 459 12.62 2.58 -17.06
C PRO A 459 12.29 3.80 -16.22
N GLU A 460 12.40 3.70 -14.91
CA GLU A 460 12.04 4.75 -13.95
C GLU A 460 12.89 6.03 -14.15
N GLU A 461 14.17 5.89 -14.49
CA GLU A 461 15.05 7.02 -14.78
C GLU A 461 14.60 7.73 -16.07
N VAL A 462 14.25 6.96 -17.08
CA VAL A 462 13.77 7.50 -18.35
C VAL A 462 12.38 8.12 -18.20
N GLU A 463 11.49 7.48 -17.46
CA GLU A 463 10.17 8.02 -17.13
C GLU A 463 10.27 9.36 -16.41
N ALA A 464 11.19 9.51 -15.46
CA ALA A 464 11.43 10.78 -14.78
C ALA A 464 11.84 11.88 -15.77
N ALA A 465 12.73 11.59 -16.72
CA ALA A 465 13.14 12.53 -17.75
C ALA A 465 11.99 12.89 -18.72
N VAL A 466 11.20 11.90 -19.14
CA VAL A 466 10.04 12.11 -20.01
C VAL A 466 8.97 12.96 -19.32
N LYS A 467 8.65 12.64 -18.05
CA LYS A 467 7.66 13.36 -17.25
C LYS A 467 8.09 14.79 -16.87
N ALA A 468 9.36 15.11 -16.96
CA ALA A 468 9.87 16.46 -16.78
C ALA A 468 9.55 17.41 -17.96
N HIS A 469 9.12 16.87 -19.12
CA HIS A 469 8.66 17.70 -20.23
C HIS A 469 7.35 18.42 -19.89
N PRO A 470 7.22 19.74 -20.12
CA PRO A 470 6.07 20.53 -19.68
C PRO A 470 4.72 20.04 -20.24
N ASP A 471 4.72 19.51 -21.47
CA ASP A 471 3.53 19.03 -22.15
C ASP A 471 3.18 17.57 -21.81
N VAL A 472 4.03 16.84 -21.08
CA VAL A 472 3.76 15.46 -20.68
C VAL A 472 2.94 15.44 -19.40
N TYR A 473 1.83 14.72 -19.43
CA TYR A 473 1.00 14.46 -18.25
C TYR A 473 1.50 13.22 -17.47
N ASP A 474 1.72 12.11 -18.18
CA ASP A 474 2.23 10.87 -17.61
C ASP A 474 2.93 10.00 -18.69
N ALA A 475 3.77 9.05 -18.25
CA ALA A 475 4.48 8.15 -19.17
C ALA A 475 4.82 6.81 -18.51
N ILE A 476 4.84 5.76 -19.34
CA ILE A 476 5.44 4.45 -19.02
C ILE A 476 6.52 4.16 -20.03
N VAL A 477 7.69 3.74 -19.55
CA VAL A 477 8.82 3.35 -20.39
C VAL A 477 8.98 1.83 -20.39
N VAL A 478 9.21 1.28 -21.59
CA VAL A 478 9.35 -0.16 -21.82
C VAL A 478 10.48 -0.46 -22.79
N GLY A 479 11.07 -1.67 -22.67
CA GLY A 479 11.96 -2.23 -23.65
C GLY A 479 11.17 -2.92 -24.77
N LEU A 480 11.47 -2.58 -26.02
CA LEU A 480 10.98 -3.29 -27.20
C LEU A 480 12.12 -4.08 -27.84
N PRO A 481 11.86 -5.22 -28.48
CA PRO A 481 12.88 -5.95 -29.21
C PRO A 481 13.57 -5.06 -30.26
N ASP A 482 14.88 -5.21 -30.39
CA ASP A 482 15.71 -4.50 -31.36
C ASP A 482 16.81 -5.44 -31.89
N ASP A 483 16.86 -5.63 -33.21
CA ASP A 483 17.77 -6.59 -33.84
C ASP A 483 19.25 -6.25 -33.64
N ARG A 484 19.57 -4.97 -33.41
CA ARG A 484 20.96 -4.50 -33.28
C ARG A 484 21.39 -4.41 -31.79
N PHE A 485 20.47 -3.97 -30.91
CA PHE A 485 20.80 -3.65 -29.54
C PHE A 485 20.19 -4.61 -28.53
N GLY A 486 19.45 -5.65 -28.99
CA GLY A 486 18.69 -6.55 -28.13
C GLY A 486 17.35 -5.93 -27.74
N GLU A 487 17.39 -4.79 -27.07
CA GLU A 487 16.21 -3.98 -26.80
C GLU A 487 16.45 -2.51 -27.10
N ARG A 488 15.38 -1.79 -27.46
CA ARG A 488 15.34 -0.32 -27.56
C ARG A 488 14.36 0.26 -26.56
N VAL A 489 14.67 1.45 -26.10
CA VAL A 489 13.78 2.21 -25.20
C VAL A 489 12.59 2.76 -25.96
N ALA A 490 11.38 2.51 -25.48
CA ALA A 490 10.15 3.10 -25.99
C ALA A 490 9.33 3.70 -24.84
N ALA A 491 8.55 4.74 -25.12
CA ALA A 491 7.69 5.38 -24.13
C ALA A 491 6.25 5.48 -24.64
N VAL A 492 5.31 5.02 -23.81
CA VAL A 492 3.88 5.35 -23.93
C VAL A 492 3.66 6.64 -23.15
N VAL A 493 3.15 7.67 -23.83
CA VAL A 493 3.09 9.03 -23.29
C VAL A 493 1.67 9.57 -23.37
N ARG A 494 1.17 10.06 -22.25
CA ARG A 494 -0.05 10.89 -22.19
C ARG A 494 0.37 12.35 -22.12
N ILE A 495 -0.11 13.17 -23.04
CA ILE A 495 0.13 14.62 -23.04
C ILE A 495 -0.94 15.34 -22.21
N ARG A 496 -0.63 16.57 -21.79
CA ARG A 496 -1.60 17.44 -21.08
C ARG A 496 -2.72 17.86 -22.01
N ALA A 497 -3.91 18.04 -21.44
CA ALA A 497 -5.04 18.56 -22.21
C ALA A 497 -4.72 19.94 -22.80
N GLY A 498 -4.96 20.10 -24.09
CA GLY A 498 -4.67 21.34 -24.83
C GLY A 498 -3.20 21.54 -25.22
N ALA A 499 -2.29 20.65 -24.85
CA ALA A 499 -0.91 20.70 -25.33
C ALA A 499 -0.84 20.32 -26.83
N PRO A 500 0.12 20.86 -27.58
CA PRO A 500 0.32 20.45 -28.97
C PRO A 500 0.79 18.99 -29.04
N PRO A 501 0.55 18.28 -30.16
CA PRO A 501 1.08 16.95 -30.36
C PRO A 501 2.59 16.91 -30.18
N LEU A 502 3.06 16.04 -29.27
CA LEU A 502 4.47 15.90 -28.93
C LEU A 502 5.17 14.96 -29.92
N GLY A 503 6.13 15.49 -30.67
CA GLY A 503 6.95 14.72 -31.58
C GLY A 503 8.09 13.97 -30.88
N LEU A 504 8.53 12.86 -31.49
CA LEU A 504 9.65 12.07 -30.98
C LEU A 504 10.92 12.91 -30.82
N GLU A 505 11.30 13.70 -31.81
CA GLU A 505 12.51 14.53 -31.78
C GLU A 505 12.47 15.55 -30.64
N THR A 506 11.33 16.24 -30.46
CA THR A 506 11.15 17.22 -29.38
C THR A 506 11.35 16.57 -28.01
N LEU A 507 10.74 15.39 -27.82
CA LEU A 507 10.91 14.65 -26.57
C LEU A 507 12.35 14.15 -26.37
N GLN A 508 12.99 13.70 -27.46
CA GLN A 508 14.39 13.26 -27.42
C GLN A 508 15.33 14.40 -27.04
N ASP A 509 15.15 15.59 -27.63
CA ASP A 509 15.96 16.77 -27.32
C ASP A 509 15.79 17.19 -25.84
N HIS A 510 14.56 17.15 -25.35
CA HIS A 510 14.31 17.38 -23.93
C HIS A 510 15.03 16.32 -23.06
N CYS A 511 14.87 15.03 -23.34
CA CYS A 511 15.48 13.95 -22.56
C CYS A 511 17.01 14.00 -22.56
N ARG A 512 17.65 14.40 -23.66
CA ARG A 512 19.13 14.56 -23.75
C ARG A 512 19.70 15.56 -22.75
N ASN A 513 18.88 16.49 -22.27
CA ASN A 513 19.29 17.44 -21.24
C ASN A 513 19.26 16.84 -19.83
N HIS A 514 18.67 15.66 -19.66
CA HIS A 514 18.44 15.04 -18.35
C HIS A 514 19.11 13.67 -18.20
N ILE A 515 19.23 12.91 -19.28
CA ILE A 515 19.77 11.54 -19.29
C ILE A 515 20.75 11.31 -20.45
N ALA A 516 21.62 10.31 -20.32
CA ALA A 516 22.57 9.94 -21.36
C ALA A 516 21.87 9.51 -22.66
N GLY A 517 22.46 9.83 -23.81
CA GLY A 517 21.83 9.66 -25.13
C GLY A 517 21.40 8.22 -25.47
N TYR A 518 22.07 7.19 -24.92
CA TYR A 518 21.70 5.79 -25.14
C TYR A 518 20.40 5.39 -24.39
N LYS A 519 20.02 6.14 -23.34
CA LYS A 519 18.79 5.95 -22.55
C LYS A 519 17.56 6.62 -23.15
N VAL A 520 17.77 7.56 -24.09
CA VAL A 520 16.69 8.37 -24.68
C VAL A 520 15.72 7.48 -25.47
N PRO A 521 14.39 7.63 -25.31
CA PRO A 521 13.40 6.86 -26.04
C PRO A 521 13.61 6.96 -27.55
N ARG A 522 13.61 5.81 -28.23
CA ARG A 522 13.72 5.71 -29.69
C ARG A 522 12.37 5.60 -30.39
N GLN A 523 11.33 5.38 -29.62
CA GLN A 523 9.95 5.32 -30.09
C GLN A 523 9.03 5.87 -29.01
N ILE A 524 8.00 6.60 -29.44
CA ILE A 524 6.91 7.05 -28.55
C ILE A 524 5.57 6.66 -29.12
N LEU A 525 4.60 6.42 -28.24
CA LEU A 525 3.20 6.24 -28.56
C LEU A 525 2.39 7.20 -27.69
N LEU A 526 1.64 8.10 -28.33
CA LEU A 526 0.73 8.99 -27.59
C LEU A 526 -0.58 8.27 -27.32
N VAL A 527 -1.07 8.38 -26.08
CA VAL A 527 -2.31 7.74 -25.63
C VAL A 527 -3.16 8.72 -24.82
N ASP A 528 -4.46 8.47 -24.78
CA ASP A 528 -5.39 9.23 -23.95
C ASP A 528 -5.31 8.83 -22.49
N GLU A 529 -5.01 7.55 -22.22
CA GLU A 529 -4.86 6.99 -20.86
C GLU A 529 -3.66 6.04 -20.78
N ILE A 530 -2.91 6.14 -19.69
CA ILE A 530 -1.81 5.22 -19.41
C ILE A 530 -2.37 3.87 -18.94
N PRO A 531 -1.90 2.73 -19.47
CA PRO A 531 -2.30 1.41 -19.00
C PRO A 531 -2.00 1.20 -17.52
N LEU A 532 -2.99 0.70 -16.77
CA LEU A 532 -2.86 0.39 -15.35
C LEU A 532 -3.18 -1.08 -15.09
N THR A 533 -2.43 -1.68 -14.16
CA THR A 533 -2.72 -3.01 -13.64
C THR A 533 -4.02 -3.01 -12.82
N ALA A 534 -4.56 -4.19 -12.50
CA ALA A 534 -5.67 -4.31 -11.57
C ALA A 534 -5.41 -3.68 -10.19
N ALA A 535 -4.15 -3.57 -9.78
CA ALA A 535 -3.75 -2.88 -8.55
C ALA A 535 -3.67 -1.35 -8.70
N GLY A 536 -3.98 -0.77 -9.88
CA GLY A 536 -3.92 0.67 -10.13
C GLY A 536 -2.50 1.21 -10.31
N LYS A 537 -1.51 0.33 -10.52
CA LYS A 537 -0.12 0.70 -10.82
C LYS A 537 0.12 0.72 -12.33
N PRO A 538 1.13 1.47 -12.83
CA PRO A 538 1.52 1.44 -14.23
C PRO A 538 1.73 -0.01 -14.74
N ASP A 539 1.12 -0.33 -15.87
CA ASP A 539 1.20 -1.66 -16.50
C ASP A 539 2.20 -1.66 -17.65
N ALA A 540 3.46 -1.96 -17.35
CA ALA A 540 4.51 -2.06 -18.35
C ALA A 540 4.24 -3.15 -19.39
N LYS A 541 3.57 -4.27 -19.02
CA LYS A 541 3.21 -5.33 -19.97
C LYS A 541 2.11 -4.85 -20.93
N GLY A 542 1.07 -4.21 -20.39
CA GLY A 542 0.02 -3.59 -21.20
C GLY A 542 0.57 -2.50 -22.09
N ALA A 543 1.46 -1.63 -21.58
CA ALA A 543 2.13 -0.59 -22.35
C ALA A 543 2.99 -1.17 -23.51
N ARG A 544 3.76 -2.25 -23.24
CA ARG A 544 4.55 -2.94 -24.28
C ARG A 544 3.67 -3.54 -25.39
N ALA A 545 2.49 -4.00 -25.07
CA ALA A 545 1.56 -4.61 -26.03
C ALA A 545 0.89 -3.59 -26.97
N LEU A 546 1.00 -2.29 -26.68
CA LEU A 546 0.46 -1.22 -27.53
C LEU A 546 1.36 -0.92 -28.75
N PHE A 547 2.62 -1.33 -28.72
CA PHE A 547 3.57 -1.17 -29.84
C PHE A 547 3.52 -2.35 -30.81
#